data_f584fe2703b610a0d1205fce7d00c262
#
_entry.id   f584fe2703b610a0d1205fce7d00c262
#
_cell.length_a   1.000
_cell.length_b   1.000
_cell.length_c   1.000
_cell.angle_alpha   90.00
_cell.angle_beta   90.00
_cell.angle_gamma   90.00
#
_symmetry.space_group_name_H-M   'P 1'
#
loop_
_entity.id
_entity.type
_entity.pdbx_description
1 polymer ?
#
loop_
_entity_poly.entity_id
_entity_poly.type
_entity_poly.pdbx_seq_one_letter_code
_entity_poly.pdbx_strand_id
1 'polypeptide(L)'
;VYLAGAFIYGKASGEKESTSTNQTKKTTVVGVLQYVSHPALDEIYRGIKDGLKEEGLKEGENLEIKFQNGQADQSKLATMSQQLVQSDPDALIGIATPAAQSLANTTSSIPVVLGAVTDPVGAGLVASLEKPGGNVTGVSDQPPVTSQIKLASDLLPNAKKVGILYASSEDNSKS
;
A
#
# COMPACT_ATOMS: atom_id res chain seq x y z
N VAL A 1 -5.07 -8.55 -12.12
CA VAL A 1 -6.42 -8.88 -11.58
C VAL A 1 -7.24 -7.60 -11.61
N TYR A 2 -8.31 -7.58 -12.40
CA TYR A 2 -9.15 -6.40 -12.64
C TYR A 2 -9.99 -6.08 -11.40
N LEU A 3 -9.89 -4.87 -10.86
CA LEU A 3 -10.89 -4.29 -9.98
C LEU A 3 -12.00 -3.68 -10.86
N ALA A 4 -13.05 -4.46 -11.11
CA ALA A 4 -14.26 -3.97 -11.74
C ALA A 4 -15.12 -3.27 -10.69
N GLY A 5 -15.06 -1.93 -10.64
CA GLY A 5 -16.04 -1.12 -9.93
C GLY A 5 -17.36 -1.15 -10.69
N ALA A 6 -18.39 -1.79 -10.10
CA ALA A 6 -19.74 -1.78 -10.66
C ALA A 6 -20.38 -0.39 -10.49
N PHE A 7 -20.44 0.39 -11.56
CA PHE A 7 -21.32 1.56 -11.64
C PHE A 7 -22.73 1.10 -12.04
N ILE A 8 -23.69 1.28 -11.16
CA ILE A 8 -25.11 1.06 -11.48
C ILE A 8 -25.58 2.25 -12.32
N TYR A 9 -25.83 2.01 -13.61
CA TYR A 9 -26.50 2.97 -14.49
C TYR A 9 -28.01 2.86 -14.29
N GLY A 10 -28.60 3.82 -13.60
CA GLY A 10 -30.03 4.06 -13.61
C GLY A 10 -30.41 4.94 -14.80
N LYS A 11 -31.11 4.36 -15.79
CA LYS A 11 -31.66 5.08 -16.94
C LYS A 11 -33.00 5.69 -16.54
N ALA A 12 -33.06 7.02 -16.38
CA ALA A 12 -34.33 7.75 -16.38
C ALA A 12 -34.28 8.80 -17.51
N SER A 13 -35.22 8.68 -18.41
CA SER A 13 -35.50 9.63 -19.50
C SER A 13 -36.38 10.76 -18.98
N GLY A 14 -36.02 12.01 -19.30
CA GLY A 14 -36.94 13.14 -19.18
C GLY A 14 -36.29 14.46 -18.84
N GLU A 15 -36.31 15.35 -19.81
CA GLU A 15 -36.30 16.82 -19.74
C GLU A 15 -34.98 17.57 -19.42
N LYS A 16 -34.65 18.42 -20.39
CA LYS A 16 -33.55 19.41 -20.35
C LYS A 16 -33.91 20.52 -19.36
N GLU A 17 -33.19 20.61 -18.27
CA GLU A 17 -32.93 21.86 -17.59
C GLU A 17 -31.43 22.07 -17.48
N SER A 18 -30.95 23.10 -18.16
CA SER A 18 -29.57 23.56 -18.10
C SER A 18 -29.32 24.28 -16.76
N THR A 19 -29.13 23.49 -15.72
CA THR A 19 -28.56 24.01 -14.48
C THR A 19 -27.06 23.76 -14.51
N SER A 20 -26.32 24.82 -14.76
CA SER A 20 -24.87 24.88 -14.57
C SER A 20 -24.56 24.63 -13.09
N THR A 21 -24.56 23.39 -12.66
CA THR A 21 -23.98 23.00 -11.39
C THR A 21 -22.47 23.02 -11.54
N ASN A 22 -21.89 24.06 -10.99
CA ASN A 22 -20.45 24.15 -10.72
C ASN A 22 -20.11 23.01 -9.74
N GLN A 23 -19.95 21.79 -10.24
CA GLN A 23 -19.40 20.67 -9.45
C GLN A 23 -17.96 21.06 -9.14
N THR A 24 -17.73 21.56 -7.94
CA THR A 24 -16.40 21.58 -7.33
C THR A 24 -15.87 20.16 -7.42
N LYS A 25 -14.94 19.95 -8.35
CA LYS A 25 -14.30 18.65 -8.56
C LYS A 25 -13.61 18.28 -7.23
N LYS A 26 -14.20 17.35 -6.47
CA LYS A 26 -13.65 16.94 -5.18
C LYS A 26 -12.23 16.44 -5.42
N THR A 27 -11.23 17.05 -4.78
CA THR A 27 -9.85 16.58 -4.81
C THR A 27 -9.75 15.29 -4.00
N THR A 28 -9.24 14.24 -4.60
CA THR A 28 -8.95 12.97 -3.91
C THR A 28 -7.71 13.15 -3.06
N VAL A 29 -7.76 12.76 -1.80
CA VAL A 29 -6.63 12.81 -0.86
C VAL A 29 -6.11 11.40 -0.59
N VAL A 30 -4.83 11.16 -0.85
CA VAL A 30 -4.17 9.88 -0.59
C VAL A 30 -3.02 10.08 0.40
N GLY A 31 -3.11 9.41 1.54
CA GLY A 31 -2.02 9.38 2.52
C GLY A 31 -1.06 8.24 2.22
N VAL A 32 0.25 8.51 2.13
CA VAL A 32 1.28 7.50 1.89
C VAL A 32 2.27 7.50 3.04
N LEU A 33 2.45 6.33 3.65
CA LEU A 33 3.47 6.10 4.66
C LEU A 33 4.49 5.09 4.12
N GLN A 34 5.73 5.54 3.97
CA GLN A 34 6.87 4.69 3.60
C GLN A 34 7.75 4.43 4.83
N TYR A 35 8.15 3.18 5.05
CA TYR A 35 8.95 2.83 6.23
C TYR A 35 10.34 3.49 6.23
N VAL A 36 11.05 3.43 5.11
CA VAL A 36 12.41 3.95 4.95
C VAL A 36 12.69 4.35 3.51
N SER A 37 13.55 5.32 3.27
CA SER A 37 14.09 5.59 1.94
C SER A 37 15.06 4.48 1.55
N HIS A 38 14.69 3.77 0.50
CA HIS A 38 15.50 2.73 -0.14
C HIS A 38 15.15 2.70 -1.62
N PRO A 39 16.11 2.52 -2.54
CA PRO A 39 15.85 2.59 -3.98
C PRO A 39 14.66 1.75 -4.44
N ALA A 40 14.49 0.52 -3.92
CA ALA A 40 13.36 -0.33 -4.27
C ALA A 40 12.01 0.24 -3.78
N LEU A 41 11.94 0.79 -2.56
CA LEU A 41 10.72 1.38 -2.00
C LEU A 41 10.38 2.73 -2.67
N ASP A 42 11.38 3.49 -3.03
CA ASP A 42 11.22 4.75 -3.77
C ASP A 42 10.66 4.49 -5.19
N GLU A 43 11.08 3.37 -5.84
CA GLU A 43 10.51 2.90 -7.10
C GLU A 43 9.03 2.47 -6.94
N ILE A 44 8.68 1.81 -5.84
CA ILE A 44 7.28 1.46 -5.54
C ILE A 44 6.45 2.72 -5.40
N TYR A 45 6.93 3.72 -4.65
CA TYR A 45 6.24 5.00 -4.53
C TYR A 45 6.08 5.71 -5.88
N ARG A 46 7.10 5.66 -6.74
CA ARG A 46 6.99 6.18 -8.11
C ARG A 46 5.92 5.44 -8.91
N GLY A 47 5.92 4.10 -8.87
CA GLY A 47 4.92 3.29 -9.55
C GLY A 47 3.48 3.57 -9.07
N ILE A 48 3.29 3.83 -7.77
CA ILE A 48 1.99 4.25 -7.22
C ILE A 48 1.55 5.57 -7.85
N LYS A 49 2.41 6.58 -7.94
CA LYS A 49 2.09 7.86 -8.58
C LYS A 49 1.77 7.72 -10.07
N ASP A 50 2.54 6.89 -10.76
CA ASP A 50 2.33 6.63 -12.19
C ASP A 50 0.97 5.92 -12.40
N GLY A 51 0.64 4.90 -11.60
CA GLY A 51 -0.65 4.22 -11.66
C GLY A 51 -1.84 5.14 -11.35
N LEU A 52 -1.74 5.99 -10.33
CA LEU A 52 -2.78 6.98 -10.03
C LEU A 52 -2.98 7.95 -11.20
N LYS A 53 -1.89 8.37 -11.85
CA LYS A 53 -1.94 9.24 -13.02
C LYS A 53 -2.57 8.56 -14.23
N GLU A 54 -2.29 7.28 -14.46
CA GLU A 54 -2.91 6.48 -15.54
C GLU A 54 -4.42 6.36 -15.34
N GLU A 55 -4.88 6.26 -14.09
CA GLU A 55 -6.31 6.27 -13.72
C GLU A 55 -6.94 7.67 -13.71
N GLY A 56 -6.20 8.70 -14.16
CA GLY A 56 -6.69 10.07 -14.29
C GLY A 56 -6.61 10.90 -13.02
N LEU A 57 -5.98 10.40 -11.95
CA LEU A 57 -5.69 11.15 -10.73
C LEU A 57 -4.34 11.84 -10.86
N LYS A 58 -4.34 13.17 -10.93
CA LYS A 58 -3.14 13.97 -11.16
C LYS A 58 -2.89 14.92 -10.01
N GLU A 59 -1.70 14.83 -9.46
CA GLU A 59 -1.26 15.69 -8.36
C GLU A 59 -1.31 17.17 -8.78
N GLY A 60 -1.92 18.00 -7.93
CA GLY A 60 -2.14 19.43 -8.21
C GLY A 60 -3.35 19.76 -9.09
N GLU A 61 -4.05 18.75 -9.68
CA GLU A 61 -5.30 18.97 -10.43
C GLU A 61 -6.52 18.43 -9.65
N ASN A 62 -6.51 17.14 -9.32
CA ASN A 62 -7.61 16.44 -8.66
C ASN A 62 -7.13 15.40 -7.63
N LEU A 63 -5.82 15.37 -7.34
CA LEU A 63 -5.18 14.50 -6.38
C LEU A 63 -4.25 15.31 -5.47
N GLU A 64 -4.34 15.07 -4.18
CA GLU A 64 -3.38 15.49 -3.17
C GLU A 64 -2.73 14.25 -2.54
N ILE A 65 -1.40 14.14 -2.61
CA ILE A 65 -0.65 13.07 -1.95
C ILE A 65 0.00 13.62 -0.69
N LYS A 66 -0.36 13.06 0.46
CA LYS A 66 0.28 13.35 1.76
C LYS A 66 1.29 12.26 2.07
N PHE A 67 2.55 12.52 1.77
CA PHE A 67 3.63 11.56 1.92
C PHE A 67 4.37 11.75 3.26
N GLN A 68 4.62 10.63 3.96
CA GLN A 68 5.50 10.59 5.14
C GLN A 68 6.46 9.42 5.04
N ASN A 69 7.67 9.60 5.60
CA ASN A 69 8.72 8.58 5.64
C ASN A 69 9.20 8.36 7.08
N GLY A 70 9.10 7.13 7.53
CA GLY A 70 9.45 6.71 8.89
C GLY A 70 10.95 6.72 9.20
N GLN A 71 11.82 6.80 8.19
CA GLN A 71 13.28 6.80 8.32
C GLN A 71 13.82 5.60 9.13
N ALA A 72 13.20 4.42 8.94
CA ALA A 72 13.47 3.19 9.68
C ALA A 72 13.24 3.28 11.20
N ASP A 73 12.51 4.29 11.66
CA ASP A 73 12.21 4.50 13.08
C ASP A 73 10.75 4.08 13.36
N GLN A 74 10.57 2.88 13.89
CA GLN A 74 9.25 2.34 14.20
C GLN A 74 8.48 3.19 15.23
N SER A 75 9.20 3.88 16.12
CA SER A 75 8.55 4.71 17.15
C SER A 75 7.77 5.89 16.57
N LYS A 76 8.15 6.35 15.38
CA LYS A 76 7.49 7.47 14.69
C LYS A 76 6.27 7.05 13.88
N LEU A 77 6.19 5.79 13.47
CA LEU A 77 5.15 5.31 12.55
C LEU A 77 3.73 5.54 13.10
N ALA A 78 3.51 5.27 14.39
CA ALA A 78 2.19 5.47 15.01
C ALA A 78 1.73 6.94 14.94
N THR A 79 2.61 7.88 15.23
CA THR A 79 2.30 9.31 15.15
C THR A 79 2.05 9.74 13.70
N MET A 80 2.87 9.27 12.77
CA MET A 80 2.70 9.54 11.33
C MET A 80 1.40 8.97 10.79
N SER A 81 1.04 7.74 11.18
CA SER A 81 -0.23 7.12 10.82
C SER A 81 -1.42 7.92 11.32
N GLN A 82 -1.38 8.38 12.59
CA GLN A 82 -2.42 9.24 13.16
C GLN A 82 -2.56 10.56 12.40
N GLN A 83 -1.44 11.21 12.04
CA GLN A 83 -1.46 12.45 11.26
C GLN A 83 -2.08 12.25 9.87
N LEU A 84 -1.73 11.14 9.21
CA LEU A 84 -2.31 10.80 7.91
C LEU A 84 -3.82 10.53 8.02
N VAL A 85 -4.27 9.76 9.01
CA VAL A 85 -5.70 9.49 9.27
C VAL A 85 -6.46 10.78 9.58
N GLN A 86 -5.89 11.67 10.43
CA GLN A 86 -6.50 12.96 10.77
C GLN A 86 -6.61 13.92 9.58
N SER A 87 -5.89 13.68 8.52
CA SER A 87 -5.97 14.49 7.31
C SER A 87 -7.18 14.15 6.41
N ASP A 88 -8.07 13.28 6.88
CA ASP A 88 -9.29 12.82 6.20
C ASP A 88 -9.04 12.32 4.77
N PRO A 89 -8.15 11.32 4.58
CA PRO A 89 -7.82 10.81 3.26
C PRO A 89 -8.92 9.89 2.73
N ASP A 90 -9.10 9.86 1.41
CA ASP A 90 -9.97 8.89 0.74
C ASP A 90 -9.36 7.47 0.74
N ALA A 91 -8.02 7.37 0.80
CA ALA A 91 -7.29 6.11 0.96
C ALA A 91 -5.91 6.33 1.58
N LEU A 92 -5.38 5.28 2.19
CA LEU A 92 -4.03 5.21 2.75
C LEU A 92 -3.20 4.16 2.02
N ILE A 93 -1.92 4.39 1.85
CA ILE A 93 -0.98 3.43 1.25
C ILE A 93 0.20 3.22 2.19
N GLY A 94 0.43 1.96 2.59
CA GLY A 94 1.57 1.57 3.41
C GLY A 94 2.64 0.89 2.55
N ILE A 95 3.82 1.48 2.46
CA ILE A 95 4.97 0.92 1.73
C ILE A 95 5.91 0.24 2.73
N ALA A 96 6.07 -1.05 2.57
CA ALA A 96 6.69 -2.05 3.46
C ALA A 96 5.85 -2.40 4.69
N THR A 97 6.10 -3.60 5.24
CA THR A 97 5.30 -4.22 6.31
C THR A 97 5.11 -3.34 7.55
N PRO A 98 6.15 -2.70 8.14
CA PRO A 98 5.96 -1.90 9.35
C PRO A 98 5.05 -0.68 9.13
N ALA A 99 5.14 -0.03 7.96
CA ALA A 99 4.29 1.10 7.62
C ALA A 99 2.83 0.68 7.43
N ALA A 100 2.61 -0.43 6.72
CA ALA A 100 1.29 -1.00 6.50
C ALA A 100 0.62 -1.42 7.82
N GLN A 101 1.34 -2.10 8.70
CA GLN A 101 0.85 -2.48 10.04
C GLN A 101 0.48 -1.25 10.87
N SER A 102 1.30 -0.20 10.85
CA SER A 102 1.00 1.02 11.59
C SER A 102 -0.28 1.70 11.12
N LEU A 103 -0.51 1.78 9.80
CA LEU A 103 -1.74 2.33 9.23
C LEU A 103 -2.96 1.45 9.58
N ALA A 104 -2.88 0.14 9.37
CA ALA A 104 -3.96 -0.80 9.65
C ALA A 104 -4.37 -0.82 11.14
N ASN A 105 -3.40 -0.62 12.06
CA ASN A 105 -3.67 -0.49 13.47
C ASN A 105 -4.29 0.85 13.87
N THR A 106 -4.18 1.89 13.02
CA THR A 106 -4.68 3.24 13.31
C THR A 106 -6.11 3.46 12.82
N THR A 107 -6.54 2.75 11.76
CA THR A 107 -7.89 2.87 11.20
C THR A 107 -8.47 1.55 10.77
N SER A 108 -9.79 1.37 10.98
CA SER A 108 -10.55 0.23 10.48
C SER A 108 -11.59 0.62 9.41
N SER A 109 -11.68 1.90 9.08
CA SER A 109 -12.70 2.44 8.16
C SER A 109 -12.12 3.01 6.87
N ILE A 110 -10.94 3.64 6.93
CA ILE A 110 -10.28 4.18 5.75
C ILE A 110 -9.61 3.02 5.00
N PRO A 111 -9.80 2.88 3.68
CA PRO A 111 -9.12 1.86 2.90
C PRO A 111 -7.59 1.98 3.01
N VAL A 112 -6.91 0.87 3.31
CA VAL A 112 -5.45 0.77 3.37
C VAL A 112 -4.97 -0.14 2.25
N VAL A 113 -4.13 0.39 1.37
CA VAL A 113 -3.54 -0.33 0.25
C VAL A 113 -2.08 -0.68 0.58
N LEU A 114 -1.75 -1.96 0.48
CA LEU A 114 -0.41 -2.47 0.72
C LEU A 114 0.46 -2.23 -0.52
N GLY A 115 1.57 -1.54 -0.34
CA GLY A 115 2.61 -1.39 -1.35
C GLY A 115 3.84 -2.22 -0.96
N ALA A 116 3.96 -3.43 -1.51
CA ALA A 116 5.05 -4.38 -1.23
C ALA A 116 5.13 -4.77 0.25
N VAL A 117 4.21 -5.64 0.66
CA VAL A 117 4.23 -6.32 1.95
C VAL A 117 4.55 -7.78 1.71
N THR A 118 5.59 -8.30 2.32
CA THR A 118 6.14 -9.63 2.06
C THR A 118 5.13 -10.73 2.37
N ASP A 119 4.56 -10.73 3.58
CA ASP A 119 3.55 -11.69 4.00
C ASP A 119 2.36 -10.97 4.66
N PRO A 120 1.35 -10.54 3.90
CA PRO A 120 0.21 -9.83 4.46
C PRO A 120 -0.62 -10.66 5.45
N VAL A 121 -0.66 -11.97 5.27
CA VAL A 121 -1.39 -12.90 6.16
C VAL A 121 -0.61 -13.11 7.46
N GLY A 122 0.67 -13.45 7.37
CA GLY A 122 1.54 -13.63 8.53
C GLY A 122 1.74 -12.35 9.34
N ALA A 123 1.71 -11.20 8.68
CA ALA A 123 1.73 -9.88 9.32
C ALA A 123 0.39 -9.48 9.99
N GLY A 124 -0.66 -10.30 9.86
CA GLY A 124 -1.98 -10.03 10.44
C GLY A 124 -2.77 -8.91 9.76
N LEU A 125 -2.41 -8.55 8.53
CA LEU A 125 -3.02 -7.44 7.79
C LEU A 125 -4.28 -7.85 7.03
N VAL A 126 -4.34 -9.10 6.57
CA VAL A 126 -5.47 -9.67 5.84
C VAL A 126 -5.76 -11.10 6.31
N ALA A 127 -7.00 -11.55 6.15
CA ALA A 127 -7.39 -12.91 6.52
C ALA A 127 -6.84 -13.96 5.53
N SER A 128 -6.85 -13.65 4.24
CA SER A 128 -6.20 -14.40 3.17
C SER A 128 -5.92 -13.48 1.98
N LEU A 129 -5.10 -13.94 1.04
CA LEU A 129 -4.79 -13.16 -0.18
C LEU A 129 -6.01 -13.03 -1.09
N GLU A 130 -6.86 -14.06 -1.15
CA GLU A 130 -8.07 -14.09 -2.00
C GLU A 130 -9.25 -13.34 -1.37
N LYS A 131 -9.30 -13.31 -0.02
CA LYS A 131 -10.36 -12.68 0.77
C LYS A 131 -9.76 -11.91 1.94
N PRO A 132 -9.31 -10.68 1.72
CA PRO A 132 -8.68 -9.85 2.76
C PRO A 132 -9.54 -9.66 4.02
N GLY A 133 -10.85 -9.51 3.88
CA GLY A 133 -11.81 -9.57 4.99
C GLY A 133 -12.03 -8.26 5.75
N GLY A 134 -11.22 -7.22 5.50
CA GLY A 134 -11.30 -5.93 6.19
C GLY A 134 -11.13 -4.75 5.22
N ASN A 135 -10.67 -3.62 5.78
CA ASN A 135 -10.36 -2.41 5.01
C ASN A 135 -8.95 -2.42 4.38
N VAL A 136 -8.24 -3.54 4.44
CA VAL A 136 -6.86 -3.68 3.94
C VAL A 136 -6.84 -4.57 2.70
N THR A 137 -6.17 -4.13 1.64
CA THR A 137 -5.90 -4.89 0.41
C THR A 137 -4.60 -4.39 -0.21
N GLY A 138 -4.11 -5.02 -1.28
CA GLY A 138 -2.93 -4.50 -1.98
C GLY A 138 -2.09 -5.58 -2.65
N VAL A 139 -0.77 -5.34 -2.69
CA VAL A 139 0.20 -6.17 -3.42
C VAL A 139 1.23 -6.74 -2.45
N SER A 140 1.45 -8.06 -2.52
CA SER A 140 2.54 -8.75 -1.85
C SER A 140 3.78 -8.80 -2.75
N ASP A 141 4.96 -8.71 -2.14
CA ASP A 141 6.27 -8.88 -2.78
C ASP A 141 7.02 -10.10 -2.25
N GLN A 142 6.31 -11.14 -1.85
CA GLN A 142 6.89 -12.36 -1.28
C GLN A 142 8.00 -12.95 -2.17
N PRO A 143 9.25 -13.05 -1.68
CA PRO A 143 10.36 -13.57 -2.48
C PRO A 143 10.30 -15.09 -2.62
N PRO A 144 10.79 -15.68 -3.73
CA PRO A 144 10.86 -17.12 -3.92
C PRO A 144 12.05 -17.73 -3.17
N VAL A 145 12.02 -17.69 -1.82
CA VAL A 145 13.14 -18.08 -0.93
C VAL A 145 13.67 -19.48 -1.24
N THR A 146 12.78 -20.46 -1.46
CA THR A 146 13.20 -21.84 -1.81
C THR A 146 14.07 -21.87 -3.08
N SER A 147 13.70 -21.12 -4.11
CA SER A 147 14.47 -21.03 -5.35
C SER A 147 15.80 -20.32 -5.16
N GLN A 148 15.83 -19.29 -4.29
CA GLN A 148 17.06 -18.58 -3.94
C GLN A 148 18.07 -19.48 -3.20
N ILE A 149 17.58 -20.25 -2.21
CA ILE A 149 18.42 -21.22 -1.48
C ILE A 149 18.90 -22.34 -2.41
N LYS A 150 18.02 -22.83 -3.31
CA LYS A 150 18.44 -23.81 -4.31
C LYS A 150 19.55 -23.28 -5.21
N LEU A 151 19.41 -22.07 -5.73
CA LEU A 151 20.43 -21.42 -6.54
C LEU A 151 21.76 -21.28 -5.77
N ALA A 152 21.70 -20.84 -4.52
CA ALA A 152 22.88 -20.75 -3.67
C ALA A 152 23.57 -22.12 -3.49
N SER A 153 22.80 -23.20 -3.30
CA SER A 153 23.32 -24.56 -3.21
C SER A 153 23.93 -25.06 -4.52
N ASP A 154 23.33 -24.73 -5.66
CA ASP A 154 23.84 -25.08 -6.99
C ASP A 154 25.16 -24.37 -7.30
N LEU A 155 25.30 -23.10 -6.89
CA LEU A 155 26.52 -22.30 -7.07
C LEU A 155 27.64 -22.67 -6.09
N LEU A 156 27.29 -23.12 -4.89
CA LEU A 156 28.21 -23.43 -3.80
C LEU A 156 27.93 -24.83 -3.22
N PRO A 157 28.15 -25.92 -4.01
CA PRO A 157 27.74 -27.28 -3.64
C PRO A 157 28.46 -27.83 -2.39
N ASN A 158 29.59 -27.25 -2.01
CA ASN A 158 30.38 -27.64 -0.84
C ASN A 158 30.07 -26.77 0.41
N ALA A 159 29.19 -25.80 0.33
CA ALA A 159 28.81 -24.97 1.47
C ALA A 159 28.02 -25.80 2.50
N LYS A 160 28.52 -25.81 3.74
CA LYS A 160 27.90 -26.55 4.86
C LYS A 160 27.27 -25.62 5.91
N LYS A 161 27.45 -24.32 5.77
CA LYS A 161 26.95 -23.32 6.71
C LYS A 161 26.46 -22.11 5.92
N VAL A 162 25.31 -21.60 6.31
CA VAL A 162 24.71 -20.37 5.77
C VAL A 162 24.49 -19.41 6.93
N GLY A 163 24.90 -18.16 6.78
CA GLY A 163 24.58 -17.09 7.69
C GLY A 163 23.37 -16.32 7.18
N ILE A 164 22.43 -15.98 8.06
CA ILE A 164 21.25 -15.18 7.75
C ILE A 164 21.29 -13.93 8.61
N LEU A 165 21.18 -12.77 7.95
CA LEU A 165 21.02 -11.48 8.60
C LEU A 165 19.54 -11.08 8.51
N TYR A 166 18.91 -10.75 9.63
CA TYR A 166 17.51 -10.36 9.69
C TYR A 166 17.24 -9.31 10.76
N ALA A 167 16.13 -8.56 10.61
CA ALA A 167 15.64 -7.60 11.60
C ALA A 167 14.61 -8.28 12.51
N SER A 168 14.97 -8.61 13.77
CA SER A 168 14.08 -9.33 14.70
C SER A 168 12.82 -8.56 15.08
N SER A 169 12.80 -7.24 14.89
CA SER A 169 11.67 -6.35 15.15
C SER A 169 10.69 -6.22 13.97
N GLU A 170 10.99 -6.85 12.84
CA GLU A 170 10.17 -6.75 11.63
C GLU A 170 9.59 -8.13 11.27
N ASP A 171 8.25 -8.22 11.10
CA ASP A 171 7.58 -9.49 10.85
C ASP A 171 7.93 -10.07 9.47
N ASN A 172 8.14 -9.22 8.47
CA ASN A 172 8.63 -9.64 7.15
C ASN A 172 10.00 -10.33 7.15
N SER A 173 10.76 -10.20 8.23
CA SER A 173 12.05 -10.91 8.40
C SER A 173 11.89 -12.33 8.96
N LYS A 174 10.68 -12.74 9.34
CA LYS A 174 10.37 -14.02 9.99
C LYS A 174 9.57 -14.96 9.08
N SER A 175 9.05 -14.46 7.96
CA SER A 175 8.23 -15.19 6.98
C SER A 175 9.06 -15.92 5.93
#